data_32fa7b0c3177d8d535ff6ecde8ab792c
#
_entry.id   32fa7b0c3177d8d535ff6ecde8ab792c
#
_cell.length_a   1.000
_cell.length_b   1.000
_cell.length_c   1.000
_cell.angle_alpha   90.00
_cell.angle_beta   90.00
_cell.angle_gamma   90.00
#
_symmetry.space_group_name_H-M   'P 1'
#
loop_
_entity.id
_entity.type
_entity.pdbx_description
1 polymer ?
#
loop_
_entity_poly.entity_id
_entity_poly.type
_entity_poly.pdbx_seq_one_letter_code
_entity_poly.pdbx_strand_id
1 'polypeptide(L)'
;MANIIVNYRPFTITQEIFVYDNGICVELLQAPIDKIPDIVSGLQSRYNIEQINLCGNQDYLSRFQAELSLKFANSNVKINIVSK
;
A
#
# COMPACT_ATOMS: atom_id res chain seq x y z
N MET A 1 -2.05 -15.55 -2.70
CA MET A 1 -1.17 -14.38 -2.66
C MET A 1 -2.00 -13.11 -2.51
N ALA A 2 -1.48 -12.14 -1.83
CA ALA A 2 -2.24 -10.95 -1.48
C ALA A 2 -1.80 -9.74 -2.29
N ASN A 3 -2.78 -8.91 -2.67
CA ASN A 3 -2.56 -7.60 -3.29
C ASN A 3 -3.05 -6.53 -2.35
N ILE A 4 -2.27 -5.48 -2.21
CA ILE A 4 -2.62 -4.36 -1.34
C ILE A 4 -2.90 -3.14 -2.21
N ILE A 5 -4.01 -2.47 -1.93
CA ILE A 5 -4.36 -1.21 -2.59
C ILE A 5 -4.38 -0.13 -1.52
N VAL A 6 -3.55 0.89 -1.69
CA VAL A 6 -3.57 2.06 -0.83
C VAL A 6 -4.22 3.20 -1.61
N ASN A 7 -5.34 3.67 -1.12
CA ASN A 7 -6.10 4.74 -1.77
C ASN A 7 -5.79 6.08 -1.08
N TYR A 8 -4.97 6.90 -1.74
CA TYR A 8 -4.60 8.22 -1.23
C TYR A 8 -5.63 9.25 -1.65
N ARG A 9 -6.21 9.92 -0.66
CA ARG A 9 -7.19 10.99 -0.85
C ARG A 9 -6.62 12.29 -0.30
N PRO A 10 -6.60 13.38 -1.11
CA PRO A 10 -5.82 14.57 -0.76
C PRO A 10 -6.35 15.38 0.41
N PHE A 11 -7.64 15.31 0.73
CA PHE A 11 -8.23 16.17 1.75
C PHE A 11 -8.72 15.40 2.97
N THR A 12 -8.16 14.21 3.23
CA THR A 12 -8.53 13.41 4.39
C THR A 12 -7.32 13.16 5.28
N ILE A 13 -7.57 13.06 6.58
CA ILE A 13 -6.51 12.81 7.56
C ILE A 13 -6.02 11.37 7.45
N THR A 14 -6.93 10.42 7.19
CA THR A 14 -6.59 9.02 7.09
C THR A 14 -6.78 8.52 5.65
N GLN A 15 -5.95 7.57 5.29
CA GLN A 15 -6.00 6.90 3.99
C GLN A 15 -6.50 5.48 4.17
N GLU A 16 -7.03 4.90 3.10
CA GLU A 16 -7.58 3.54 3.13
C GLU A 16 -6.58 2.54 2.58
N ILE A 17 -6.49 1.41 3.26
CA ILE A 17 -5.65 0.29 2.83
C ILE A 17 -6.57 -0.92 2.66
N PHE A 18 -6.66 -1.43 1.44
CA PHE A 18 -7.45 -2.62 1.12
C PHE A 18 -6.51 -3.80 0.93
N VAL A 19 -6.81 -4.91 1.60
CA VAL A 19 -6.06 -6.15 1.41
C VAL A 19 -6.94 -7.14 0.67
N TYR A 20 -6.49 -7.57 -0.50
CA TYR A 20 -7.17 -8.58 -1.31
C TYR A 20 -6.37 -9.87 -1.30
N ASP A 21 -7.00 -10.95 -0.97
CA ASP A 21 -6.39 -12.28 -1.03
C ASP A 21 -7.23 -13.16 -1.96
N ASN A 22 -6.60 -13.64 -3.04
CA ASN A 22 -7.27 -14.42 -4.08
C ASN A 22 -8.48 -13.68 -4.67
N GLY A 23 -8.37 -12.37 -4.84
CA GLY A 23 -9.41 -11.54 -5.43
C GLY A 23 -10.53 -11.13 -4.48
N ILE A 24 -10.45 -11.50 -3.22
CA ILE A 24 -11.45 -11.17 -2.21
C ILE A 24 -10.85 -10.18 -1.23
N CYS A 25 -11.57 -9.08 -0.95
CA CYS A 25 -11.15 -8.11 0.05
C CYS A 25 -11.32 -8.73 1.45
N VAL A 26 -10.21 -9.02 2.12
CA VAL A 26 -10.22 -9.68 3.42
C VAL A 26 -9.99 -8.71 4.57
N GLU A 27 -9.49 -7.51 4.29
CA GLU A 27 -9.25 -6.50 5.31
C GLU A 27 -9.36 -5.11 4.72
N LEU A 28 -9.89 -4.18 5.51
CA LEU A 28 -9.88 -2.75 5.21
C LEU A 28 -9.33 -2.03 6.43
N LEU A 29 -8.23 -1.32 6.23
CA LEU A 29 -7.58 -0.57 7.29
C LEU A 29 -7.59 0.92 6.95
N GLN A 30 -7.56 1.76 7.98
CA GLN A 30 -7.42 3.20 7.81
C GLN A 30 -6.27 3.67 8.68
N ALA A 31 -5.45 4.56 8.14
CA ALA A 31 -4.29 5.05 8.87
C ALA A 31 -3.88 6.43 8.39
N PRO A 32 -3.27 7.25 9.27
CA PRO A 32 -2.66 8.49 8.83
C PRO A 32 -1.57 8.22 7.81
N ILE A 33 -1.35 9.19 6.93
CA ILE A 33 -0.47 9.03 5.79
C ILE A 33 0.96 8.65 6.20
N ASP A 34 1.46 9.19 7.28
CA ASP A 34 2.83 8.94 7.76
C ASP A 34 2.99 7.54 8.38
N LYS A 35 1.89 6.86 8.68
CA LYS A 35 1.92 5.51 9.24
C LYS A 35 1.74 4.41 8.20
N ILE A 36 1.36 4.77 6.97
CA ILE A 36 1.04 3.79 5.93
C ILE A 36 2.21 2.86 5.62
N PRO A 37 3.45 3.35 5.41
CA PRO A 37 4.54 2.43 5.10
C PRO A 37 4.79 1.38 6.17
N ASP A 38 4.70 1.75 7.45
CA ASP A 38 4.90 0.81 8.54
C ASP A 38 3.77 -0.22 8.63
N ILE A 39 2.53 0.23 8.43
CA ILE A 39 1.37 -0.65 8.49
C ILE A 39 1.42 -1.65 7.33
N VAL A 40 1.70 -1.18 6.12
CA VAL A 40 1.78 -2.06 4.95
C VAL A 40 2.92 -3.06 5.11
N SER A 41 4.08 -2.60 5.61
CA SER A 41 5.19 -3.50 5.89
C SER A 41 4.81 -4.57 6.92
N GLY A 42 4.06 -4.19 7.95
CA GLY A 42 3.60 -5.12 8.98
C GLY A 42 2.66 -6.20 8.48
N LEU A 43 1.95 -5.94 7.37
CA LEU A 43 1.05 -6.94 6.79
C LEU A 43 1.80 -8.16 6.24
N GLN A 44 3.11 -8.06 6.01
CA GLN A 44 3.92 -9.20 5.58
C GLN A 44 3.91 -10.34 6.58
N SER A 45 3.66 -10.06 7.86
CA SER A 45 3.60 -11.10 8.87
C SER A 45 2.34 -11.97 8.76
N ARG A 46 1.32 -11.49 8.07
CA ARG A 46 0.04 -12.19 7.95
C ARG A 46 -0.30 -12.63 6.53
N TYR A 47 0.29 -11.98 5.53
CA TYR A 47 -0.05 -12.23 4.13
C TYR A 47 1.22 -12.38 3.30
N ASN A 48 1.14 -13.24 2.30
CA ASN A 48 2.17 -13.35 1.28
C ASN A 48 1.87 -12.32 0.19
N ILE A 49 2.47 -11.14 0.30
CA ILE A 49 2.16 -9.99 -0.54
C ILE A 49 2.84 -10.12 -1.89
N GLU A 50 2.07 -10.01 -2.96
CA GLU A 50 2.57 -10.06 -4.34
C GLU A 50 2.83 -8.66 -4.88
N GLN A 51 1.88 -7.74 -4.68
CA GLN A 51 2.05 -6.38 -5.16
C GLN A 51 1.28 -5.38 -4.29
N ILE A 52 1.74 -4.15 -4.36
CA ILE A 52 1.15 -3.01 -3.67
C ILE A 52 0.85 -1.96 -4.73
N ASN A 53 -0.40 -1.53 -4.80
CA ASN A 53 -0.84 -0.50 -5.75
C ASN A 53 -1.20 0.76 -5.00
N LEU A 54 -0.49 1.85 -5.30
CA LEU A 54 -0.72 3.15 -4.69
C LEU A 54 -1.58 3.96 -5.67
N CYS A 55 -2.81 4.28 -5.26
CA CYS A 55 -3.76 4.99 -6.11
C CYS A 55 -3.85 6.44 -5.71
N GLY A 56 -3.68 7.35 -6.67
CA GLY A 56 -3.76 8.79 -6.44
C GLY A 56 -2.86 9.57 -7.38
N ASN A 57 -2.44 10.76 -6.94
CA ASN A 57 -1.59 11.64 -7.73
C ASN A 57 -0.15 11.12 -7.74
N GLN A 58 0.42 10.94 -8.94
CA GLN A 58 1.74 10.36 -9.12
C GLN A 58 2.85 11.18 -8.44
N ASP A 59 2.80 12.50 -8.56
CA ASP A 59 3.84 13.35 -7.96
C ASP A 59 3.88 13.20 -6.45
N TYR A 60 2.71 13.09 -5.85
CA TYR A 60 2.58 12.90 -4.42
C TYR A 60 3.00 11.51 -3.98
N LEU A 61 2.66 10.49 -4.77
CA LEU A 61 2.90 9.10 -4.41
C LEU A 61 4.33 8.62 -4.65
N SER A 62 5.11 9.34 -5.45
CA SER A 62 6.49 8.93 -5.74
C SER A 62 7.33 8.78 -4.50
N ARG A 63 7.15 9.65 -3.53
CA ARG A 63 7.86 9.61 -2.26
C ARG A 63 7.49 8.36 -1.46
N PHE A 64 6.20 8.02 -1.44
CA PHE A 64 5.74 6.83 -0.74
C PHE A 64 6.20 5.55 -1.43
N GLN A 65 6.24 5.55 -2.75
CA GLN A 65 6.76 4.43 -3.50
C GLN A 65 8.22 4.16 -3.13
N ALA A 66 9.04 5.21 -3.04
CA ALA A 66 10.44 5.08 -2.65
C ALA A 66 10.58 4.52 -1.24
N GLU A 67 9.78 5.01 -0.30
CA GLU A 67 9.80 4.56 1.09
C GLU A 67 9.40 3.08 1.21
N LEU A 68 8.33 2.69 0.53
CA LEU A 68 7.90 1.29 0.51
C LEU A 68 8.92 0.39 -0.16
N SER A 69 9.57 0.86 -1.21
CA SER A 69 10.60 0.10 -1.89
C SER A 69 11.77 -0.23 -0.97
N LEU A 70 12.12 0.68 -0.07
CA LEU A 70 13.14 0.42 0.93
C LEU A 70 12.70 -0.65 1.93
N LYS A 71 11.45 -0.60 2.37
CA LYS A 71 10.90 -1.55 3.33
C LYS A 71 10.73 -2.96 2.74
N PHE A 72 10.57 -3.05 1.43
CA PHE A 72 10.38 -4.32 0.72
C PHE A 72 11.60 -4.69 -0.13
N ALA A 73 12.78 -4.14 0.17
CA ALA A 73 13.96 -4.29 -0.66
C ALA A 73 14.42 -5.74 -0.82
N ASN A 74 14.16 -6.59 0.18
CA ASN A 74 14.58 -8.00 0.17
C ASN A 74 13.46 -8.95 -0.26
N SER A 75 12.42 -8.43 -0.88
CA SER A 75 11.28 -9.22 -1.30
C SER A 75 11.01 -9.01 -2.79
N ASN A 76 10.17 -9.85 -3.36
CA ASN A 76 9.76 -9.76 -4.77
C ASN A 76 8.46 -8.98 -4.95
N VAL A 77 8.10 -8.16 -3.97
CA VAL A 77 6.86 -7.37 -4.02
C VAL A 77 7.01 -6.25 -5.04
N LYS A 78 6.04 -6.15 -5.96
CA LYS A 78 5.97 -5.06 -6.92
C LYS A 78 5.19 -3.89 -6.32
N ILE A 79 5.73 -2.69 -6.46
CA ILE A 79 5.08 -1.48 -5.94
C ILE A 79 4.77 -0.57 -7.11
N ASN A 80 3.49 -0.38 -7.41
CA ASN A 80 3.01 0.35 -8.57
C ASN A 80 2.27 1.61 -8.15
N ILE A 81 2.33 2.64 -9.00
CA ILE A 81 1.50 3.83 -8.86
C ILE A 81 0.42 3.77 -9.93
N VAL A 82 -0.84 3.88 -9.49
CA VAL A 82 -1.99 3.97 -10.38
C VAL A 82 -2.49 5.40 -10.33
N SER A 83 -2.21 6.16 -11.36
CA SER A 83 -2.64 7.56 -11.47
C SER A 83 -4.15 7.67 -11.66
N LYS A 84 -4.71 8.65 -11.00
CA LYS A 84 -6.13 8.99 -11.20
C LYS A 84 -6.27 10.30 -11.95
#